data_62434a7869fc1d7c18bf907214e12246
#
_entry.id   62434a7869fc1d7c18bf907214e12246
#
_cell.length_a   1.000
_cell.length_b   1.000
_cell.length_c   1.000
_cell.angle_alpha   90.00
_cell.angle_beta   90.00
_cell.angle_gamma   90.00
#
_symmetry.space_group_name_H-M   'P 1'
#
loop_
_entity.id
_entity.type
_entity.pdbx_description
1 polymer ?
#
loop_
_entity_poly.entity_id
_entity_poly.type
_entity_poly.pdbx_seq_one_letter_code
_entity_poly.pdbx_strand_id
1 'polypeptide(L)'
;MATNKLLSSTKLIGVFFIMLVCALPANAQFLRTSYFMEGTHYRQQLNPALTPTKGYFNLPVIGAVNATVGSTSLGYQDIIDIIDDGDDFYTKPDFMNRLKDNNKLNVNFSTEILSAGWYKGKNFWSFNIGLRTDIGANLTKSMFTFLNEMETVEENWRNSNYDISGQQLNINAYTEIGLGLSRQINSRLTVGARVKALLGIGNMELKLKNVAMSANLPSDAEIAKWSDENYWSGLSQQEAIKQATELKTKFDNYHANLNVGAELKSSFKGLELQEEEGKDYVTDFEFDSGKLGIAGYGFGIDLGASYKILDNLTV
;
A
#
# COMPACT_ATOMS: atom_id res chain seq x y z
N MET A 1 9.02 -56.38 3.32
CA MET A 1 8.73 -55.42 4.41
C MET A 1 9.26 -53.98 4.16
N ALA A 2 10.06 -53.73 3.15
CA ALA A 2 10.63 -52.38 2.85
C ALA A 2 9.72 -51.47 2.02
N THR A 3 8.83 -52.00 1.22
CA THR A 3 7.94 -51.23 0.31
C THR A 3 6.85 -50.43 1.04
N ASN A 4 6.37 -50.89 2.19
CA ASN A 4 5.32 -50.17 2.94
C ASN A 4 5.84 -48.92 3.71
N LYS A 5 7.15 -48.86 4.04
CA LYS A 5 7.73 -47.69 4.70
C LYS A 5 7.96 -46.54 3.74
N LEU A 6 8.31 -46.78 2.48
CA LEU A 6 8.50 -45.75 1.46
C LEU A 6 7.17 -45.07 1.06
N LEU A 7 6.10 -45.88 0.94
CA LEU A 7 4.75 -45.33 0.65
C LEU A 7 4.19 -44.47 1.80
N SER A 8 4.57 -44.78 3.06
CA SER A 8 4.19 -43.96 4.22
C SER A 8 4.93 -42.60 4.23
N SER A 9 6.23 -42.62 3.91
CA SER A 9 7.04 -41.39 3.88
C SER A 9 6.62 -40.44 2.77
N THR A 10 6.29 -40.96 1.58
CA THR A 10 5.82 -40.12 0.44
C THR A 10 4.44 -39.48 0.73
N LYS A 11 3.57 -40.23 1.42
CA LYS A 11 2.28 -39.67 1.87
C LYS A 11 2.45 -38.59 2.93
N LEU A 12 3.39 -38.78 3.88
CA LEU A 12 3.72 -37.80 4.91
C LEU A 12 4.33 -36.53 4.31
N ILE A 13 5.23 -36.65 3.33
CA ILE A 13 5.83 -35.54 2.60
C ILE A 13 4.74 -34.77 1.81
N GLY A 14 3.82 -35.47 1.16
CA GLY A 14 2.68 -34.89 0.46
C GLY A 14 1.76 -34.10 1.39
N VAL A 15 1.43 -34.66 2.56
CA VAL A 15 0.62 -33.98 3.58
C VAL A 15 1.34 -32.75 4.16
N PHE A 16 2.64 -32.87 4.43
CA PHE A 16 3.47 -31.76 4.91
C PHE A 16 3.56 -30.63 3.87
N PHE A 17 3.72 -30.98 2.59
CA PHE A 17 3.73 -30.00 1.50
C PHE A 17 2.37 -29.30 1.33
N ILE A 18 1.27 -30.03 1.49
CA ILE A 18 -0.09 -29.46 1.48
C ILE A 18 -0.29 -28.54 2.68
N MET A 19 0.16 -28.90 3.88
CA MET A 19 0.10 -28.04 5.06
C MET A 19 0.95 -26.78 4.89
N LEU A 20 2.12 -26.88 4.28
CA LEU A 20 3.00 -25.74 4.01
C LEU A 20 2.35 -24.75 3.02
N VAL A 21 1.69 -25.25 1.99
CA VAL A 21 0.94 -24.42 1.01
C VAL A 21 -0.28 -23.76 1.67
N CYS A 22 -0.96 -24.45 2.60
CA CYS A 22 -2.09 -23.88 3.35
C CYS A 22 -1.66 -22.87 4.42
N ALA A 23 -0.40 -22.87 4.86
CA ALA A 23 0.13 -21.94 5.84
C ALA A 23 0.61 -20.61 5.24
N LEU A 24 0.70 -20.49 3.91
CA LEU A 24 0.99 -19.22 3.27
C LEU A 24 -0.22 -18.30 3.40
N PRO A 25 -0.07 -17.09 3.97
CA PRO A 25 -1.16 -16.13 4.02
C PRO A 25 -1.54 -15.75 2.58
N ALA A 26 -2.59 -16.36 2.08
CA ALA A 26 -3.20 -15.98 0.81
C ALA A 26 -3.89 -14.63 1.02
N ASN A 27 -3.24 -13.55 0.65
CA ASN A 27 -3.84 -12.22 0.60
C ASN A 27 -4.78 -12.10 -0.61
N ALA A 28 -5.80 -12.96 -0.65
CA ALA A 28 -6.90 -12.85 -1.61
C ALA A 28 -7.84 -11.73 -1.14
N GLN A 29 -7.45 -10.48 -1.34
CA GLN A 29 -8.21 -9.32 -0.86
C GLN A 29 -9.32 -8.87 -1.84
N PHE A 30 -9.26 -9.34 -3.07
CA PHE A 30 -10.24 -9.01 -4.09
C PHE A 30 -11.50 -9.88 -3.97
N LEU A 31 -12.66 -9.26 -4.15
CA LEU A 31 -13.94 -9.97 -4.29
C LEU A 31 -14.44 -10.76 -3.07
N ARG A 32 -14.07 -10.38 -1.85
CA ARG A 32 -14.51 -11.09 -0.63
C ARG A 32 -16.04 -11.29 -0.56
N THR A 33 -16.81 -10.26 -0.90
CA THR A 33 -18.27 -10.31 -0.94
C THR A 33 -18.76 -11.31 -1.99
N SER A 34 -18.09 -11.39 -3.12
CA SER A 34 -18.44 -12.31 -4.21
C SER A 34 -18.26 -13.77 -3.85
N TYR A 35 -17.46 -14.10 -2.83
CA TYR A 35 -17.34 -15.47 -2.34
C TYR A 35 -18.68 -16.04 -1.89
N PHE A 36 -19.54 -15.21 -1.30
CA PHE A 36 -20.86 -15.59 -0.81
C PHE A 36 -21.97 -15.50 -1.86
N MET A 37 -21.66 -15.00 -3.05
CA MET A 37 -22.61 -14.91 -4.16
C MET A 37 -22.65 -16.24 -4.92
N GLU A 38 -23.41 -17.20 -4.40
CA GLU A 38 -23.53 -18.54 -5.02
C GLU A 38 -24.03 -18.47 -6.46
N GLY A 39 -23.49 -19.38 -7.28
CA GLY A 39 -23.87 -19.51 -8.69
C GLY A 39 -23.25 -18.47 -9.62
N THR A 40 -22.51 -17.49 -9.11
CA THR A 40 -21.82 -16.50 -9.95
C THR A 40 -20.41 -16.96 -10.33
N HIS A 41 -19.91 -16.47 -11.44
CA HIS A 41 -18.57 -16.78 -11.93
C HIS A 41 -17.45 -16.05 -11.14
N TYR A 42 -17.77 -14.98 -10.41
CA TYR A 42 -16.80 -14.20 -9.64
C TYR A 42 -16.09 -15.02 -8.54
N ARG A 43 -16.78 -16.02 -7.99
CA ARG A 43 -16.23 -16.94 -6.99
C ARG A 43 -15.01 -17.71 -7.49
N GLN A 44 -14.93 -18.00 -8.80
CA GLN A 44 -13.81 -18.73 -9.40
C GLN A 44 -12.50 -17.95 -9.34
N GLN A 45 -12.54 -16.63 -9.24
CA GLN A 45 -11.34 -15.81 -9.07
C GLN A 45 -10.71 -16.01 -7.69
N LEU A 46 -11.49 -16.45 -6.69
CA LEU A 46 -11.03 -16.74 -5.34
C LEU A 46 -10.70 -18.23 -5.14
N ASN A 47 -11.53 -19.09 -5.73
CA ASN A 47 -11.33 -20.54 -5.70
C ASN A 47 -11.79 -21.14 -7.03
N PRO A 48 -10.87 -21.65 -7.85
CA PRO A 48 -11.23 -22.21 -9.16
C PRO A 48 -12.21 -23.36 -9.11
N ALA A 49 -12.38 -24.04 -7.97
CA ALA A 49 -13.36 -25.12 -7.82
C ALA A 49 -14.80 -24.63 -7.62
N LEU A 50 -15.03 -23.34 -7.35
CA LEU A 50 -16.35 -22.75 -7.16
C LEU A 50 -16.97 -22.35 -8.51
N THR A 51 -17.42 -23.33 -9.26
CA THR A 51 -17.99 -23.13 -10.60
C THR A 51 -19.38 -22.45 -10.53
N PRO A 52 -19.72 -21.56 -11.50
CA PRO A 52 -21.08 -21.02 -11.62
C PRO A 52 -22.07 -22.10 -12.05
N THR A 53 -23.35 -21.84 -11.87
CA THR A 53 -24.41 -22.79 -12.23
C THR A 53 -24.61 -22.97 -13.75
N LYS A 54 -24.22 -21.95 -14.53
CA LYS A 54 -24.38 -21.91 -15.99
C LYS A 54 -23.12 -21.36 -16.65
N GLY A 55 -22.95 -21.64 -17.93
CA GLY A 55 -21.99 -20.91 -18.76
C GLY A 55 -22.33 -19.42 -18.82
N TYR A 56 -21.31 -18.60 -19.02
CA TYR A 56 -21.44 -17.14 -19.05
C TYR A 56 -20.51 -16.53 -20.09
N PHE A 57 -20.83 -15.29 -20.44
CA PHE A 57 -19.99 -14.42 -21.25
C PHE A 57 -20.20 -12.98 -20.80
N ASN A 58 -19.12 -12.32 -20.43
CA ASN A 58 -19.11 -10.92 -20.00
C ASN A 58 -18.27 -10.07 -20.94
N LEU A 59 -18.83 -8.91 -21.29
CA LEU A 59 -18.18 -7.87 -22.09
C LEU A 59 -17.65 -6.74 -21.23
N PRO A 60 -16.71 -5.93 -21.75
CA PRO A 60 -16.25 -4.71 -21.10
C PRO A 60 -17.44 -3.81 -20.71
N VAL A 61 -17.26 -3.07 -19.59
CA VAL A 61 -18.26 -2.13 -19.03
C VAL A 61 -19.43 -2.80 -18.28
N ILE A 62 -19.78 -4.05 -18.58
CA ILE A 62 -20.84 -4.80 -17.89
C ILE A 62 -20.24 -5.76 -16.85
N GLY A 63 -18.91 -5.93 -16.87
CA GLY A 63 -18.20 -6.81 -15.95
C GLY A 63 -18.12 -6.25 -14.52
N ALA A 64 -17.66 -7.09 -13.60
CA ALA A 64 -17.50 -6.69 -12.21
C ALA A 64 -16.46 -5.60 -12.06
N VAL A 65 -16.87 -4.56 -11.37
CA VAL A 65 -15.96 -3.57 -10.79
C VAL A 65 -15.94 -3.80 -9.28
N ASN A 66 -14.77 -3.93 -8.72
CA ASN A 66 -14.58 -4.05 -7.28
C ASN A 66 -13.58 -3.01 -6.80
N ALA A 67 -13.98 -2.28 -5.77
CA ALA A 67 -13.11 -1.38 -5.05
C ALA A 67 -13.17 -1.74 -3.56
N THR A 68 -12.01 -1.90 -2.96
CA THR A 68 -11.90 -2.23 -1.53
C THR A 68 -10.92 -1.27 -0.88
N VAL A 69 -11.34 -0.68 0.21
CA VAL A 69 -10.49 0.16 1.06
C VAL A 69 -10.35 -0.53 2.42
N GLY A 70 -9.14 -0.66 2.88
CA GLY A 70 -8.83 -1.21 4.19
C GLY A 70 -7.81 -0.35 4.92
N SER A 71 -8.03 -0.12 6.21
CA SER A 71 -7.09 0.62 7.03
C SER A 71 -6.95 -0.03 8.40
N THR A 72 -5.81 0.19 9.06
CA THR A 72 -5.56 -0.27 10.43
C THR A 72 -6.03 0.71 11.50
N SER A 73 -6.31 1.95 11.13
CA SER A 73 -6.59 3.06 12.06
C SER A 73 -7.74 3.93 11.60
N LEU A 74 -7.90 4.11 10.28
CA LEU A 74 -8.93 4.96 9.70
C LEU A 74 -10.23 4.18 9.56
N GLY A 75 -11.31 4.72 10.09
CA GLY A 75 -12.67 4.22 9.88
C GLY A 75 -13.29 4.78 8.60
N TYR A 76 -14.51 4.34 8.31
CA TYR A 76 -15.26 4.81 7.14
C TYR A 76 -15.47 6.34 7.18
N GLN A 77 -15.78 6.89 8.35
CA GLN A 77 -16.02 8.32 8.52
C GLN A 77 -14.75 9.13 8.26
N ASP A 78 -13.58 8.65 8.72
CA ASP A 78 -12.30 9.33 8.45
C ASP A 78 -12.00 9.44 6.96
N ILE A 79 -12.35 8.39 6.19
CA ILE A 79 -12.16 8.40 4.73
C ILE A 79 -13.09 9.42 4.06
N ILE A 80 -14.33 9.53 4.53
CA ILE A 80 -15.28 10.54 4.05
C ILE A 80 -14.79 11.93 4.41
N ASP A 81 -14.38 12.15 5.66
CA ASP A 81 -13.87 13.44 6.12
C ASP A 81 -12.62 13.89 5.31
N ILE A 82 -11.73 12.96 4.95
CA ILE A 82 -10.57 13.25 4.07
C ILE A 82 -11.03 13.68 2.67
N ILE A 83 -12.09 13.08 2.14
CA ILE A 83 -12.61 13.40 0.80
C ILE A 83 -13.33 14.74 0.80
N ASP A 84 -14.11 15.03 1.84
CA ASP A 84 -14.99 16.19 1.92
C ASP A 84 -14.24 17.46 2.42
N ASP A 85 -13.37 17.30 3.43
CA ASP A 85 -12.67 18.40 4.11
C ASP A 85 -11.20 18.59 3.66
N GLY A 86 -10.71 17.71 2.77
CA GLY A 86 -9.43 17.76 2.07
C GLY A 86 -8.19 18.09 2.92
N ASP A 87 -8.06 19.33 3.34
CA ASP A 87 -6.80 19.84 3.87
C ASP A 87 -6.69 19.81 5.41
N ASP A 88 -7.81 19.79 6.16
CA ASP A 88 -7.79 20.02 7.61
C ASP A 88 -8.11 18.76 8.47
N PHE A 89 -8.30 17.60 7.88
CA PHE A 89 -8.73 16.39 8.62
C PHE A 89 -7.75 15.99 9.73
N TYR A 90 -6.45 16.22 9.54
CA TYR A 90 -5.40 15.89 10.51
C TYR A 90 -5.32 16.88 11.69
N THR A 91 -6.04 17.99 11.65
CA THR A 91 -6.14 18.91 12.80
C THR A 91 -7.20 18.46 13.82
N LYS A 92 -8.09 17.54 13.44
CA LYS A 92 -9.18 17.06 14.29
C LYS A 92 -8.65 16.16 15.42
N PRO A 93 -8.91 16.47 16.71
CA PRO A 93 -8.43 15.67 17.83
C PRO A 93 -8.87 14.20 17.78
N ASP A 94 -10.08 13.94 17.33
CA ASP A 94 -10.63 12.57 17.23
C ASP A 94 -9.87 11.74 16.19
N PHE A 95 -9.47 12.33 15.08
CA PHE A 95 -8.63 11.68 14.10
C PHE A 95 -7.25 11.35 14.68
N MET A 96 -6.59 12.33 15.30
CA MET A 96 -5.25 12.17 15.87
C MET A 96 -5.22 11.11 17.00
N ASN A 97 -6.29 11.00 17.78
CA ASN A 97 -6.41 10.01 18.88
C ASN A 97 -6.57 8.57 18.37
N ARG A 98 -7.11 8.37 17.17
CA ARG A 98 -7.26 7.04 16.54
C ARG A 98 -5.99 6.54 15.88
N LEU A 99 -5.05 7.43 15.57
CA LEU A 99 -3.80 7.06 14.90
C LEU A 99 -2.92 6.17 15.78
N LYS A 100 -2.39 5.13 15.16
CA LYS A 100 -1.33 4.27 15.68
C LYS A 100 0.03 4.80 15.23
N ASP A 101 1.11 4.29 15.81
CA ASP A 101 2.46 4.66 15.36
C ASP A 101 2.65 4.43 13.86
N ASN A 102 2.07 3.36 13.33
CA ASN A 102 2.05 3.03 11.90
C ASN A 102 0.60 2.79 11.43
N ASN A 103 0.19 3.57 10.45
CA ASN A 103 -1.17 3.54 9.91
C ASN A 103 -1.12 3.04 8.47
N LYS A 104 -1.63 1.82 8.26
CA LYS A 104 -1.66 1.21 6.94
C LYS A 104 -2.98 1.51 6.26
N LEU A 105 -2.89 1.96 5.03
CA LEU A 105 -4.02 2.13 4.11
C LEU A 105 -3.78 1.24 2.90
N ASN A 106 -4.79 0.45 2.52
CA ASN A 106 -4.75 -0.36 1.32
C ASN A 106 -5.99 -0.06 0.49
N VAL A 107 -5.79 0.29 -0.76
CA VAL A 107 -6.86 0.47 -1.76
C VAL A 107 -6.61 -0.52 -2.87
N ASN A 108 -7.59 -1.39 -3.10
CA ASN A 108 -7.54 -2.36 -4.17
C ASN A 108 -8.67 -2.06 -5.16
N PHE A 109 -8.33 -1.97 -6.40
CA PHE A 109 -9.27 -1.83 -7.50
C PHE A 109 -9.10 -2.98 -8.48
N SER A 110 -10.22 -3.57 -8.89
CA SER A 110 -10.20 -4.57 -9.97
C SER A 110 -11.43 -4.44 -10.84
N THR A 111 -11.23 -4.65 -12.13
CA THR A 111 -12.32 -4.73 -13.08
C THR A 111 -12.10 -5.90 -14.04
N GLU A 112 -13.19 -6.58 -14.38
CA GLU A 112 -13.19 -7.61 -15.39
C GLU A 112 -13.46 -6.98 -16.75
N ILE A 113 -12.49 -7.09 -17.67
CA ILE A 113 -12.59 -6.52 -19.02
C ILE A 113 -13.36 -7.48 -19.92
N LEU A 114 -12.99 -8.76 -19.88
CA LEU A 114 -13.62 -9.81 -20.68
C LEU A 114 -13.56 -11.12 -19.91
N SER A 115 -14.66 -11.84 -19.87
CA SER A 115 -14.62 -13.21 -19.37
C SER A 115 -15.67 -14.11 -19.99
N ALA A 116 -15.38 -15.40 -20.03
CA ALA A 116 -16.25 -16.44 -20.51
C ALA A 116 -16.03 -17.74 -19.74
N GLY A 117 -17.09 -18.53 -19.63
CA GLY A 117 -16.99 -19.86 -19.07
C GLY A 117 -18.07 -20.78 -19.61
N TRP A 118 -17.74 -22.05 -19.79
CA TRP A 118 -18.66 -23.04 -20.34
C TRP A 118 -18.39 -24.42 -19.76
N TYR A 119 -19.47 -25.21 -19.71
CA TYR A 119 -19.41 -26.60 -19.33
C TYR A 119 -19.16 -27.53 -20.53
N LYS A 120 -18.30 -28.53 -20.35
CA LYS A 120 -18.13 -29.66 -21.24
C LYS A 120 -18.14 -30.95 -20.41
N GLY A 121 -19.29 -31.60 -20.30
CA GLY A 121 -19.48 -32.72 -19.38
C GLY A 121 -19.30 -32.32 -17.92
N LYS A 122 -18.40 -33.01 -17.21
CA LYS A 122 -18.05 -32.71 -15.79
C LYS A 122 -17.01 -31.61 -15.65
N ASN A 123 -16.52 -31.05 -16.76
CA ASN A 123 -15.49 -30.02 -16.75
C ASN A 123 -16.14 -28.66 -16.99
N PHE A 124 -15.64 -27.65 -16.26
CA PHE A 124 -15.95 -26.25 -16.49
C PHE A 124 -14.66 -25.53 -16.89
N TRP A 125 -14.69 -24.91 -18.05
CA TRP A 125 -13.61 -24.08 -18.58
C TRP A 125 -13.93 -22.62 -18.34
N SER A 126 -12.94 -21.83 -17.98
CA SER A 126 -13.06 -20.40 -17.81
C SER A 126 -11.89 -19.65 -18.42
N PHE A 127 -12.18 -18.47 -18.92
CA PHE A 127 -11.21 -17.51 -19.43
C PHE A 127 -11.57 -16.13 -18.87
N ASN A 128 -10.57 -15.33 -18.53
CA ASN A 128 -10.79 -13.95 -18.12
C ASN A 128 -9.61 -13.06 -18.48
N ILE A 129 -9.92 -11.80 -18.75
CA ILE A 129 -9.00 -10.68 -18.80
C ILE A 129 -9.50 -9.65 -17.80
N GLY A 130 -8.65 -9.19 -16.91
CA GLY A 130 -9.02 -8.20 -15.90
C GLY A 130 -7.84 -7.27 -15.58
N LEU A 131 -8.18 -6.05 -15.20
CA LEU A 131 -7.24 -5.07 -14.66
C LEU A 131 -7.25 -5.16 -13.14
N ARG A 132 -6.08 -5.07 -12.54
CA ARG A 132 -5.90 -5.05 -11.10
C ARG A 132 -4.96 -3.93 -10.71
N THR A 133 -5.32 -3.21 -9.67
CA THR A 133 -4.49 -2.15 -9.09
C THR A 133 -4.52 -2.28 -7.59
N ASP A 134 -3.33 -2.28 -7.00
CA ASP A 134 -3.11 -2.33 -5.56
C ASP A 134 -2.33 -1.07 -5.15
N ILE A 135 -2.88 -0.32 -4.22
CA ILE A 135 -2.22 0.84 -3.61
C ILE A 135 -2.11 0.55 -2.12
N GLY A 136 -0.89 0.55 -1.62
CA GLY A 136 -0.59 0.39 -0.20
C GLY A 136 0.18 1.59 0.31
N ALA A 137 -0.28 2.20 1.38
CA ALA A 137 0.45 3.25 2.08
C ALA A 137 0.68 2.85 3.53
N ASN A 138 1.84 3.21 4.05
CA ASN A 138 2.14 3.21 5.48
C ASN A 138 2.49 4.63 5.88
N LEU A 139 1.68 5.22 6.76
CA LEU A 139 1.82 6.58 7.22
C LEU A 139 2.05 6.58 8.73
N THR A 140 3.12 7.20 9.21
CA THR A 140 3.42 7.26 10.63
C THR A 140 2.60 8.32 11.34
N LYS A 141 2.31 8.13 12.62
CA LYS A 141 1.65 9.15 13.44
C LYS A 141 2.48 10.43 13.51
N SER A 142 3.80 10.31 13.56
CA SER A 142 4.73 11.45 13.60
C SER A 142 4.58 12.38 12.39
N MET A 143 4.26 11.85 11.21
CA MET A 143 3.96 12.69 10.04
C MET A 143 2.71 13.55 10.26
N PHE A 144 1.63 12.95 10.77
CA PHE A 144 0.40 13.70 11.04
C PHE A 144 0.59 14.70 12.19
N THR A 145 1.37 14.35 13.20
CA THR A 145 1.74 15.28 14.28
C THR A 145 2.51 16.47 13.72
N PHE A 146 3.49 16.21 12.86
CA PHE A 146 4.26 17.26 12.19
C PHE A 146 3.35 18.19 11.37
N LEU A 147 2.46 17.64 10.53
CA LEU A 147 1.52 18.44 9.73
C LEU A 147 0.61 19.30 10.63
N ASN A 148 0.03 18.71 11.66
CA ASN A 148 -0.85 19.41 12.59
C ASN A 148 -0.13 20.56 13.32
N GLU A 149 1.08 20.32 13.81
CA GLU A 149 1.86 21.33 14.53
C GLU A 149 2.39 22.43 13.60
N MET A 150 2.73 22.10 12.36
CA MET A 150 3.16 23.09 11.38
C MET A 150 2.03 24.05 10.99
N GLU A 151 0.79 23.56 10.97
CA GLU A 151 -0.36 24.38 10.61
C GLU A 151 -0.90 25.21 11.78
N THR A 152 -0.89 24.65 12.99
CA THR A 152 -1.53 25.27 14.15
C THR A 152 -0.68 26.31 14.87
N VAL A 153 0.65 26.30 14.69
CA VAL A 153 1.59 27.17 15.40
C VAL A 153 2.67 27.71 14.47
N GLU A 154 2.54 28.99 14.10
CA GLU A 154 3.42 29.68 13.13
C GLU A 154 4.92 29.61 13.45
N GLU A 155 5.33 29.43 14.71
CA GLU A 155 6.75 29.45 15.13
C GLU A 155 7.30 28.09 15.58
N ASN A 156 6.50 27.01 15.53
CA ASN A 156 6.94 25.68 16.03
C ASN A 156 8.17 25.13 15.31
N TRP A 157 8.38 25.49 14.06
CA TRP A 157 9.54 25.04 13.29
C TRP A 157 10.88 25.55 13.87
N ARG A 158 10.88 26.65 14.62
CA ARG A 158 12.11 27.22 15.21
C ARG A 158 12.70 26.37 16.35
N ASN A 159 11.83 25.64 17.08
CA ASN A 159 12.22 24.72 18.15
C ASN A 159 11.60 23.36 17.89
N SER A 160 12.03 22.72 16.82
CA SER A 160 11.44 21.48 16.34
C SER A 160 12.42 20.31 16.40
N ASN A 161 11.88 19.14 16.62
CA ASN A 161 12.62 17.89 16.50
C ASN A 161 11.64 16.82 16.00
N TYR A 162 11.50 16.74 14.67
CA TYR A 162 10.56 15.84 14.02
C TYR A 162 11.32 14.74 13.28
N ASP A 163 10.90 13.51 13.49
CA ASP A 163 11.27 12.35 12.69
C ASP A 163 10.02 11.80 12.02
N ILE A 164 9.88 12.09 10.73
CA ILE A 164 8.79 11.63 9.90
C ILE A 164 9.23 10.49 8.95
N SER A 165 10.27 9.78 9.32
CA SER A 165 10.75 8.60 8.60
C SER A 165 9.71 7.46 8.59
N GLY A 166 9.93 6.48 7.72
CA GLY A 166 9.10 5.26 7.68
C GLY A 166 7.83 5.36 6.84
N GLN A 167 7.62 6.48 6.13
CA GLN A 167 6.53 6.57 5.16
C GLN A 167 6.80 5.65 3.98
N GLN A 168 5.77 4.96 3.53
CA GLN A 168 5.85 4.09 2.36
C GLN A 168 4.61 4.25 1.50
N LEU A 169 4.80 4.28 0.19
CA LEU A 169 3.76 4.20 -0.82
C LEU A 169 4.13 3.13 -1.83
N ASN A 170 3.24 2.17 -2.04
CA ASN A 170 3.39 1.14 -3.04
C ASN A 170 2.19 1.20 -3.98
N ILE A 171 2.46 1.28 -5.26
CA ILE A 171 1.44 1.22 -6.31
C ILE A 171 1.81 0.08 -7.25
N ASN A 172 0.86 -0.79 -7.54
CA ASN A 172 1.05 -1.89 -8.46
C ASN A 172 -0.17 -2.01 -9.38
N ALA A 173 0.05 -2.02 -10.68
CA ALA A 173 -0.99 -2.14 -11.68
C ALA A 173 -0.61 -3.18 -12.74
N TYR A 174 -1.51 -4.12 -13.03
CA TYR A 174 -1.27 -5.16 -14.00
C TYR A 174 -2.57 -5.66 -14.63
N THR A 175 -2.46 -6.17 -15.84
CA THR A 175 -3.51 -6.95 -16.49
C THR A 175 -3.29 -8.42 -16.23
N GLU A 176 -4.32 -9.11 -15.80
CA GLU A 176 -4.36 -10.56 -15.62
C GLU A 176 -5.10 -11.22 -16.78
N ILE A 177 -4.47 -12.22 -17.40
CA ILE A 177 -5.09 -13.10 -18.38
C ILE A 177 -5.11 -14.49 -17.78
N GLY A 178 -6.29 -15.02 -17.47
CA GLY A 178 -6.47 -16.30 -16.77
C GLY A 178 -7.18 -17.35 -17.62
N LEU A 179 -6.70 -18.59 -17.53
CA LEU A 179 -7.34 -19.79 -18.06
C LEU A 179 -7.57 -20.77 -16.91
N GLY A 180 -8.81 -21.16 -16.70
CA GLY A 180 -9.22 -22.06 -15.62
C GLY A 180 -9.86 -23.33 -16.13
N LEU A 181 -9.61 -24.41 -15.40
CA LEU A 181 -10.28 -25.70 -15.55
C LEU A 181 -10.72 -26.22 -14.19
N SER A 182 -12.00 -26.46 -14.05
CA SER A 182 -12.57 -27.09 -12.86
C SER A 182 -13.24 -28.40 -13.26
N ARG A 183 -13.13 -29.39 -12.40
CA ARG A 183 -13.73 -30.71 -12.64
C ARG A 183 -14.47 -31.23 -11.44
N GLN A 184 -15.69 -31.60 -11.66
CA GLN A 184 -16.46 -32.34 -10.67
C GLN A 184 -15.99 -33.81 -10.65
N ILE A 185 -15.32 -34.21 -9.58
CA ILE A 185 -14.82 -35.57 -9.41
C ILE A 185 -15.96 -36.51 -9.05
N ASN A 186 -16.78 -36.12 -8.08
CA ASN A 186 -17.99 -36.84 -7.67
C ASN A 186 -19.08 -35.82 -7.26
N SER A 187 -20.23 -36.28 -6.73
CA SER A 187 -21.34 -35.42 -6.32
C SER A 187 -20.99 -34.42 -5.20
N ARG A 188 -19.90 -34.66 -4.47
CA ARG A 188 -19.48 -33.83 -3.32
C ARG A 188 -18.19 -33.05 -3.56
N LEU A 189 -17.29 -33.54 -4.41
CA LEU A 189 -15.95 -32.97 -4.60
C LEU A 189 -15.80 -32.36 -6.00
N THR A 190 -15.45 -31.10 -6.04
CA THR A 190 -14.97 -30.39 -7.23
C THR A 190 -13.56 -29.90 -6.97
N VAL A 191 -12.67 -30.06 -7.95
CA VAL A 191 -11.30 -29.51 -7.92
C VAL A 191 -11.13 -28.56 -9.09
N GLY A 192 -10.27 -27.58 -8.95
CA GLY A 192 -10.01 -26.59 -9.99
C GLY A 192 -8.57 -26.13 -9.97
N ALA A 193 -8.10 -25.75 -11.16
CA ALA A 193 -6.83 -25.07 -11.35
C ALA A 193 -7.00 -23.93 -12.33
N ARG A 194 -6.21 -22.89 -12.17
CA ARG A 194 -6.18 -21.73 -13.04
C ARG A 194 -4.73 -21.28 -13.24
N VAL A 195 -4.35 -21.06 -14.47
CA VAL A 195 -3.07 -20.47 -14.82
C VAL A 195 -3.29 -19.02 -15.24
N LYS A 196 -2.36 -18.15 -14.91
CA LYS A 196 -2.45 -16.70 -15.14
C LYS A 196 -1.18 -16.19 -15.77
N ALA A 197 -1.31 -15.39 -16.81
CA ALA A 197 -0.27 -14.50 -17.28
C ALA A 197 -0.55 -13.09 -16.72
N LEU A 198 0.46 -12.46 -16.17
CA LEU A 198 0.39 -11.13 -15.59
C LEU A 198 1.21 -10.19 -16.46
N LEU A 199 0.57 -9.15 -16.96
CA LEU A 199 1.20 -8.11 -17.78
C LEU A 199 1.25 -6.84 -16.95
N GLY A 200 2.43 -6.53 -16.39
CA GLY A 200 2.65 -5.35 -15.55
C GLY A 200 2.47 -4.08 -16.36
N ILE A 201 1.58 -3.20 -15.91
CA ILE A 201 1.39 -1.85 -16.46
C ILE A 201 2.39 -0.93 -15.80
N GLY A 202 2.53 -1.04 -14.47
CA GLY A 202 3.50 -0.29 -13.72
C GLY A 202 3.56 -0.69 -12.25
N ASN A 203 4.71 -0.44 -11.68
CA ASN A 203 4.95 -0.57 -10.24
C ASN A 203 5.71 0.66 -9.75
N MET A 204 5.36 1.17 -8.60
CA MET A 204 6.07 2.24 -7.92
C MET A 204 6.17 1.92 -6.43
N GLU A 205 7.35 2.04 -5.88
CA GLU A 205 7.63 1.94 -4.46
C GLU A 205 8.39 3.19 -4.02
N LEU A 206 7.78 4.01 -3.18
CA LEU A 206 8.39 5.17 -2.53
C LEU A 206 8.58 4.86 -1.05
N LYS A 207 9.79 5.07 -0.54
CA LYS A 207 10.12 4.94 0.88
C LYS A 207 10.86 6.18 1.36
N LEU A 208 10.35 6.82 2.40
CA LEU A 208 11.06 7.86 3.14
C LEU A 208 11.80 7.20 4.31
N LYS A 209 13.11 7.01 4.15
CA LYS A 209 13.93 6.26 5.11
C LYS A 209 14.39 7.11 6.28
N ASN A 210 14.84 8.33 5.97
CA ASN A 210 15.37 9.27 6.95
C ASN A 210 14.84 10.64 6.58
N VAL A 211 13.75 11.06 7.19
CA VAL A 211 13.23 12.41 7.04
C VAL A 211 13.11 12.99 8.44
N ALA A 212 14.14 13.70 8.84
CA ALA A 212 14.22 14.31 10.15
C ALA A 212 14.54 15.79 10.04
N MET A 213 13.82 16.59 10.78
CA MET A 213 14.03 18.03 10.92
C MET A 213 14.29 18.35 12.39
N SER A 214 15.39 19.03 12.66
CA SER A 214 15.73 19.51 13.98
C SER A 214 16.14 20.97 13.85
N ALA A 215 15.50 21.84 14.61
CA ALA A 215 15.82 23.25 14.66
C ALA A 215 15.79 23.75 16.09
N ASN A 216 16.78 24.58 16.42
CA ASN A 216 16.84 25.40 17.61
C ASN A 216 17.29 26.79 17.17
N LEU A 217 16.34 27.70 16.97
CA LEU A 217 16.54 29.03 16.42
C LEU A 217 15.98 30.08 17.37
N PRO A 218 16.49 31.32 17.34
CA PRO A 218 15.97 32.40 18.17
C PRO A 218 14.56 32.77 17.75
N SER A 219 13.74 33.17 18.71
CA SER A 219 12.43 33.80 18.45
C SER A 219 12.59 35.18 17.85
N ASP A 220 11.55 35.67 17.16
CA ASP A 220 11.55 37.04 16.62
C ASP A 220 11.72 38.10 17.72
N ALA A 221 11.17 37.84 18.90
CA ALA A 221 11.35 38.69 20.07
C ALA A 221 12.82 38.76 20.55
N GLU A 222 13.54 37.61 20.53
CA GLU A 222 14.96 37.57 20.84
C GLU A 222 15.79 38.29 19.77
N ILE A 223 15.50 38.06 18.50
CA ILE A 223 16.16 38.74 17.38
C ILE A 223 15.96 40.26 17.50
N ALA A 224 14.73 40.71 17.70
CA ALA A 224 14.41 42.12 17.85
C ALA A 224 15.15 42.75 19.03
N LYS A 225 15.16 42.04 20.19
CA LYS A 225 15.89 42.49 21.38
C LYS A 225 17.38 42.64 21.12
N TRP A 226 18.02 41.69 20.45
CA TRP A 226 19.47 41.71 20.22
C TRP A 226 19.88 42.68 19.10
N SER A 227 18.96 43.03 18.23
CA SER A 227 19.15 44.01 17.15
C SER A 227 18.89 45.45 17.60
N ASP A 228 18.36 45.67 18.81
CA ASP A 228 18.05 46.98 19.34
C ASP A 228 19.27 47.63 19.97
N GLU A 229 19.80 48.70 19.36
CA GLU A 229 20.92 49.47 19.90
C GLU A 229 20.60 50.11 21.26
N ASN A 230 19.35 50.48 21.52
CA ASN A 230 18.95 51.06 22.81
C ASN A 230 18.99 50.04 23.93
N TYR A 231 18.73 48.76 23.63
CA TYR A 231 18.88 47.67 24.60
C TYR A 231 20.31 47.60 25.11
N TRP A 232 21.30 47.59 24.22
CA TRP A 232 22.69 47.46 24.56
C TRP A 232 23.28 48.72 25.25
N SER A 233 22.88 49.90 24.77
CA SER A 233 23.36 51.19 25.33
C SER A 233 22.80 51.48 26.73
N GLY A 234 21.64 50.90 27.06
CA GLY A 234 21.04 51.00 28.40
C GLY A 234 21.66 50.13 29.46
N LEU A 235 22.57 49.22 29.11
CA LEU A 235 23.22 48.29 30.04
C LEU A 235 24.55 48.86 30.64
N SER A 236 24.84 48.53 31.89
CA SER A 236 26.19 48.73 32.42
C SER A 236 27.21 47.82 31.69
N GLN A 237 28.47 48.19 31.69
CA GLN A 237 29.54 47.43 31.04
C GLN A 237 29.57 45.94 31.49
N GLN A 238 29.38 45.69 32.80
CA GLN A 238 29.35 44.34 33.33
C GLN A 238 28.15 43.53 32.87
N GLU A 239 26.95 44.13 32.80
CA GLU A 239 25.75 43.53 32.28
C GLU A 239 25.84 43.24 30.80
N ALA A 240 26.36 44.18 30.00
CA ALA A 240 26.59 44.02 28.57
C ALA A 240 27.52 42.82 28.27
N ILE A 241 28.63 42.69 29.03
CA ILE A 241 29.56 41.55 28.91
C ILE A 241 28.85 40.23 29.26
N LYS A 242 28.06 40.23 30.33
CA LYS A 242 27.29 39.02 30.73
C LYS A 242 26.29 38.62 29.63
N GLN A 243 25.49 39.57 29.17
CA GLN A 243 24.52 39.32 28.11
C GLN A 243 25.16 38.87 26.79
N ALA A 244 26.28 39.47 26.39
CA ALA A 244 27.01 39.07 25.19
C ALA A 244 27.61 37.64 25.35
N THR A 245 28.03 37.25 26.53
CA THR A 245 28.54 35.89 26.80
C THR A 245 27.41 34.87 26.73
N GLU A 246 26.26 35.19 27.35
CA GLU A 246 25.05 34.36 27.27
C GLU A 246 24.57 34.21 25.81
N LEU A 247 24.58 35.31 25.08
CA LEU A 247 24.18 35.33 23.65
C LEU A 247 25.11 34.45 22.81
N LYS A 248 26.45 34.58 23.04
CA LYS A 248 27.41 33.71 22.36
C LYS A 248 27.15 32.24 22.64
N THR A 249 26.89 31.86 23.89
CA THR A 249 26.55 30.48 24.25
C THR A 249 25.26 30.00 23.56
N LYS A 250 24.27 30.89 23.43
CA LYS A 250 23.04 30.58 22.68
C LYS A 250 23.35 30.41 21.21
N PHE A 251 24.13 31.30 20.59
CA PHE A 251 24.50 31.19 19.17
C PHE A 251 25.26 29.90 18.87
N ASP A 252 26.13 29.44 19.75
CA ASP A 252 26.87 28.19 19.60
C ASP A 252 25.95 26.95 19.60
N ASN A 253 24.72 27.08 20.15
CA ASN A 253 23.72 26.01 20.22
C ASN A 253 22.62 26.12 19.12
N TYR A 254 22.56 27.25 18.40
CA TYR A 254 21.57 27.41 17.34
C TYR A 254 21.94 26.53 16.14
N HIS A 255 20.95 25.81 15.67
CA HIS A 255 21.09 24.96 14.50
C HIS A 255 19.77 24.78 13.79
N ALA A 256 19.84 24.48 12.52
CA ALA A 256 18.73 23.94 11.73
C ALA A 256 19.30 22.82 10.85
N ASN A 257 18.84 21.62 11.09
CA ASN A 257 19.25 20.45 10.33
C ASN A 257 18.02 19.83 9.66
N LEU A 258 18.13 19.60 8.38
CA LEU A 258 17.17 18.83 7.61
C LEU A 258 17.91 17.66 6.97
N ASN A 259 17.48 16.45 7.31
CA ASN A 259 17.99 15.22 6.73
C ASN A 259 16.86 14.59 5.93
N VAL A 260 17.07 14.37 4.64
CA VAL A 260 16.07 13.76 3.77
C VAL A 260 16.70 12.60 3.01
N GLY A 261 16.21 11.41 3.29
CA GLY A 261 16.57 10.19 2.56
C GLY A 261 15.33 9.51 2.02
N ALA A 262 15.19 9.52 0.71
CA ALA A 262 14.10 8.88 0.01
C ALA A 262 14.63 7.83 -0.97
N GLU A 263 13.87 6.76 -1.17
CA GLU A 263 14.13 5.75 -2.19
C GLU A 263 12.87 5.59 -3.04
N LEU A 264 13.03 5.83 -4.35
CA LEU A 264 11.99 5.58 -5.34
C LEU A 264 12.43 4.44 -6.25
N LYS A 265 11.61 3.40 -6.32
CA LYS A 265 11.71 2.34 -7.33
C LYS A 265 10.49 2.40 -8.22
N SER A 266 10.70 2.40 -9.51
CA SER A 266 9.62 2.45 -10.48
C SER A 266 9.91 1.54 -11.66
N SER A 267 8.86 0.92 -12.19
CA SER A 267 8.90 0.15 -13.43
C SER A 267 7.85 0.60 -14.44
N PHE A 268 7.36 1.83 -14.34
CA PHE A 268 6.49 2.41 -15.37
C PHE A 268 7.28 2.67 -16.65
N LYS A 269 6.80 2.18 -17.79
CA LYS A 269 7.28 2.65 -19.07
C LYS A 269 6.74 4.05 -19.34
N GLY A 270 7.61 4.94 -19.82
CA GLY A 270 7.27 6.35 -20.04
C GLY A 270 7.55 7.25 -18.84
N LEU A 271 7.94 6.72 -17.67
CA LEU A 271 8.47 7.52 -16.60
C LEU A 271 9.99 7.66 -16.79
N GLU A 272 10.43 8.86 -17.06
CA GLU A 272 11.84 9.22 -17.18
C GLU A 272 12.26 10.03 -15.96
N LEU A 273 13.27 9.55 -15.25
CA LEU A 273 13.85 10.25 -14.11
C LEU A 273 15.02 11.08 -14.63
N GLN A 274 15.01 12.36 -14.32
CA GLN A 274 16.07 13.27 -14.73
C GLN A 274 17.02 13.51 -13.56
N GLU A 275 18.31 13.34 -13.83
CA GLU A 275 19.40 13.64 -12.90
C GLU A 275 20.17 14.82 -13.45
N GLU A 276 20.46 15.81 -12.63
CA GLU A 276 21.30 16.95 -13.02
C GLU A 276 22.76 16.60 -12.74
N GLU A 277 23.64 16.95 -13.69
CA GLU A 277 25.07 16.66 -13.59
C GLU A 277 25.67 17.22 -12.28
N GLY A 278 26.26 16.33 -11.49
CA GLY A 278 26.85 16.65 -10.17
C GLY A 278 25.89 16.54 -9.00
N LYS A 279 24.67 16.04 -9.17
CA LYS A 279 23.73 15.73 -8.11
C LYS A 279 23.47 14.21 -8.05
N ASP A 280 23.57 13.63 -6.86
CA ASP A 280 23.32 12.20 -6.62
C ASP A 280 21.83 11.92 -6.29
N TYR A 281 20.92 12.75 -6.80
CA TYR A 281 19.48 12.59 -6.58
C TYR A 281 18.69 13.02 -7.82
N VAL A 282 17.52 12.44 -7.98
CA VAL A 282 16.55 12.78 -9.03
C VAL A 282 16.07 14.21 -8.83
N THR A 283 16.23 15.06 -9.84
CA THR A 283 15.85 16.48 -9.79
C THR A 283 14.49 16.73 -10.40
N ASP A 284 14.08 15.89 -11.35
CA ASP A 284 12.77 16.00 -12.01
C ASP A 284 12.32 14.64 -12.55
N PHE A 285 11.05 14.53 -12.90
CA PHE A 285 10.50 13.37 -13.58
C PHE A 285 9.56 13.82 -14.71
N GLU A 286 9.67 13.16 -15.83
CA GLU A 286 8.81 13.37 -16.99
C GLU A 286 8.00 12.12 -17.28
N PHE A 287 6.73 12.30 -17.62
CA PHE A 287 5.84 11.22 -17.99
C PHE A 287 5.41 11.33 -19.44
N ASP A 288 5.97 10.46 -20.28
CA ASP A 288 5.63 10.35 -21.70
C ASP A 288 4.56 9.26 -21.89
N SER A 289 3.33 9.68 -22.08
CA SER A 289 2.21 8.78 -22.35
C SER A 289 2.34 7.99 -23.66
N GLY A 290 3.14 8.46 -24.60
CA GLY A 290 3.42 7.78 -25.87
C GLY A 290 4.32 6.55 -25.71
N LYS A 291 5.05 6.45 -24.60
CA LYS A 291 5.93 5.31 -24.29
C LYS A 291 5.28 4.28 -23.35
N LEU A 292 4.00 4.43 -23.02
CA LEU A 292 3.28 3.46 -22.22
C LEU A 292 3.33 2.06 -22.83
N GLY A 293 3.51 1.04 -22.01
CA GLY A 293 3.61 -0.34 -22.46
C GLY A 293 3.73 -1.32 -21.31
N ILE A 294 3.93 -2.58 -21.64
CA ILE A 294 4.14 -3.63 -20.64
C ILE A 294 5.48 -3.38 -19.94
N ALA A 295 5.42 -3.11 -18.63
CA ALA A 295 6.58 -2.85 -17.79
C ALA A 295 7.19 -4.13 -17.20
N GLY A 296 6.45 -5.24 -17.24
CA GLY A 296 6.94 -6.53 -16.73
C GLY A 296 5.97 -7.67 -17.04
N TYR A 297 6.47 -8.88 -16.88
CA TYR A 297 5.71 -10.11 -17.07
C TYR A 297 5.74 -10.95 -15.82
N GLY A 298 4.63 -11.59 -15.51
CA GLY A 298 4.51 -12.52 -14.40
C GLY A 298 3.67 -13.75 -14.77
N PHE A 299 3.73 -14.74 -13.91
CA PHE A 299 2.97 -15.97 -14.04
C PHE A 299 2.38 -16.36 -12.69
N GLY A 300 1.17 -16.87 -12.67
CA GLY A 300 0.51 -17.34 -11.46
C GLY A 300 -0.27 -18.63 -11.68
N ILE A 301 -0.42 -19.38 -10.61
CA ILE A 301 -1.27 -20.59 -10.58
C ILE A 301 -2.16 -20.50 -9.35
N ASP A 302 -3.45 -20.72 -9.54
CA ASP A 302 -4.41 -20.90 -8.48
C ASP A 302 -4.87 -22.37 -8.47
N LEU A 303 -4.93 -22.94 -7.30
CA LEU A 303 -5.49 -24.28 -7.07
C LEU A 303 -6.64 -24.18 -6.09
N GLY A 304 -7.68 -24.95 -6.31
CA GLY A 304 -8.86 -24.94 -5.47
C GLY A 304 -9.53 -26.28 -5.35
N ALA A 305 -10.19 -26.45 -4.21
CA ALA A 305 -11.08 -27.58 -3.97
C ALA A 305 -12.37 -27.05 -3.32
N SER A 306 -13.46 -27.73 -3.57
CA SER A 306 -14.76 -27.47 -2.95
C SER A 306 -15.39 -28.80 -2.59
N TYR A 307 -15.76 -28.98 -1.31
CA TYR A 307 -16.35 -30.21 -0.82
C TYR A 307 -17.69 -29.95 -0.11
N LYS A 308 -18.72 -30.60 -0.58
CA LYS A 308 -20.06 -30.57 0.05
C LYS A 308 -20.09 -31.53 1.22
N ILE A 309 -20.10 -31.02 2.42
CA ILE A 309 -20.23 -31.81 3.67
C ILE A 309 -21.70 -32.26 3.81
N LEU A 310 -22.64 -31.32 3.65
CA LEU A 310 -24.07 -31.51 3.60
C LEU A 310 -24.61 -30.88 2.32
N ASP A 311 -25.89 -31.14 1.96
CA ASP A 311 -26.49 -30.57 0.77
C ASP A 311 -26.52 -29.03 0.78
N ASN A 312 -26.54 -28.44 1.97
CA ASN A 312 -26.55 -26.97 2.22
C ASN A 312 -25.26 -26.44 2.83
N LEU A 313 -24.21 -27.27 2.99
CA LEU A 313 -22.93 -26.85 3.55
C LEU A 313 -21.76 -27.29 2.67
N THR A 314 -21.09 -26.32 2.09
CA THR A 314 -19.90 -26.50 1.23
C THR A 314 -18.69 -25.80 1.86
N VAL A 315 -17.56 -26.47 1.87
CA VAL A 315 -16.25 -25.96 2.31
C VAL A 315 -15.25 -25.95 1.15
#